data_b06a48626acf98f96d61e5b4b8219d41
#
_entry.id   b06a48626acf98f96d61e5b4b8219d41
#
_cell.length_a   1.000
_cell.length_b   1.000
_cell.length_c   1.000
_cell.angle_alpha   90.00
_cell.angle_beta   90.00
_cell.angle_gamma   90.00
#
_symmetry.space_group_name_H-M   'P 1'
#
loop_
_entity.id
_entity.type
_entity.pdbx_description
1 polymer ?
#
loop_
_entity_poly.entity_id
_entity_poly.type
_entity_poly.pdbx_seq_one_letter_code
_entity_poly.pdbx_strand_id
1 'polypeptide(L)'
;MTDDELLWSETYPDQKIPGSAEPVEGKCGARLRSKELKELDITRYCVKTQGMGTSHLGEGRCKWHGGSTPTHVKGAVQVQMKREFATLTERLGEPEPIRPPEVEAFVLAGKMKQWSLVLEEKLQELNGILEVTDKTGIEHTR
;
A
#
# COMPACT_ATOMS: atom_id res chain seq x y z
N MET A 1 30.36 -17.59 2.83
CA MET A 1 30.07 -18.05 1.46
C MET A 1 29.29 -19.32 1.59
N THR A 2 28.13 -19.43 0.95
CA THR A 2 27.31 -20.65 0.95
C THR A 2 27.87 -21.65 -0.08
N ASP A 3 27.53 -22.95 0.07
CA ASP A 3 27.97 -23.97 -0.89
C ASP A 3 27.56 -23.64 -2.32
N ASP A 4 26.36 -23.05 -2.50
CA ASP A 4 25.88 -22.54 -3.78
C ASP A 4 26.75 -21.43 -4.38
N GLU A 5 27.27 -20.53 -3.53
CA GLU A 5 28.14 -19.43 -3.98
C GLU A 5 29.51 -19.92 -4.38
N LEU A 6 30.02 -20.95 -3.69
CA LEU A 6 31.28 -21.64 -4.05
C LEU A 6 31.12 -22.33 -5.40
N LEU A 7 30.10 -23.16 -5.55
CA LEU A 7 29.85 -23.91 -6.79
C LEU A 7 29.65 -22.97 -8.00
N TRP A 8 28.94 -21.84 -7.78
CA TRP A 8 28.75 -20.82 -8.82
C TRP A 8 30.07 -20.16 -9.21
N SER A 9 30.89 -19.75 -8.23
CA SER A 9 32.18 -19.07 -8.49
C SER A 9 33.22 -19.97 -9.17
N GLU A 10 33.17 -21.26 -8.92
CA GLU A 10 34.02 -22.25 -9.61
C GLU A 10 33.59 -22.43 -11.08
N THR A 11 32.30 -22.43 -11.37
CA THR A 11 31.76 -22.65 -12.71
C THR A 11 31.73 -21.36 -13.55
N TYR A 12 31.44 -20.22 -12.92
CA TYR A 12 31.28 -18.90 -13.56
C TYR A 12 32.08 -17.81 -12.82
N PRO A 13 33.45 -17.84 -12.87
CA PRO A 13 34.30 -16.99 -12.04
C PRO A 13 34.11 -15.50 -12.27
N ASP A 14 33.72 -15.09 -13.48
CA ASP A 14 33.50 -13.68 -13.85
C ASP A 14 32.06 -13.18 -13.67
N GLN A 15 31.16 -14.03 -13.17
CA GLN A 15 29.75 -13.71 -13.08
C GLN A 15 29.28 -13.76 -11.63
N LYS A 16 28.60 -12.68 -11.22
CA LYS A 16 27.95 -12.65 -9.91
C LYS A 16 26.69 -13.52 -9.94
N ILE A 17 26.53 -14.38 -8.92
CA ILE A 17 25.31 -15.19 -8.77
C ILE A 17 24.06 -14.29 -8.69
N PRO A 18 23.02 -14.54 -9.52
CA PRO A 18 21.84 -13.68 -9.58
C PRO A 18 20.89 -13.93 -8.41
N GLY A 19 20.28 -12.86 -7.89
CA GLY A 19 19.21 -12.96 -6.90
C GLY A 19 19.67 -13.22 -5.47
N SER A 20 18.77 -13.72 -4.64
CA SER A 20 19.01 -14.11 -3.23
C SER A 20 18.74 -15.59 -3.01
N ALA A 21 19.37 -16.19 -1.99
CA ALA A 21 19.15 -17.59 -1.61
C ALA A 21 17.71 -17.82 -1.11
N GLU A 22 17.15 -16.82 -0.42
CA GLU A 22 15.81 -16.86 0.13
C GLU A 22 14.94 -15.71 -0.40
N PRO A 23 13.60 -15.85 -0.38
CA PRO A 23 12.70 -14.74 -0.68
C PRO A 23 12.89 -13.60 0.32
N VAL A 24 13.11 -12.37 -0.17
CA VAL A 24 13.27 -11.18 0.67
C VAL A 24 11.96 -10.42 0.73
N GLU A 25 11.57 -9.98 1.92
CA GLU A 25 10.37 -9.17 2.13
C GLU A 25 10.41 -7.86 1.31
N GLY A 26 9.28 -7.44 0.75
CA GLY A 26 9.20 -6.26 -0.12
C GLY A 26 9.82 -6.45 -1.51
N LYS A 27 10.34 -7.65 -1.82
CA LYS A 27 10.89 -8.02 -3.14
C LYS A 27 9.96 -8.97 -3.88
N CYS A 28 10.15 -9.07 -5.19
CA CYS A 28 9.35 -9.92 -6.07
C CYS A 28 9.27 -11.37 -5.61
N GLY A 29 10.37 -11.93 -5.07
CA GLY A 29 10.43 -13.28 -4.51
C GLY A 29 10.09 -14.41 -5.50
N ALA A 30 10.03 -14.15 -6.79
CA ALA A 30 9.83 -15.20 -7.79
C ALA A 30 11.10 -16.01 -7.99
N ARG A 31 10.96 -17.34 -8.06
CA ARG A 31 12.09 -18.23 -8.36
C ARG A 31 12.67 -17.88 -9.73
N LEU A 32 13.98 -17.66 -9.78
CA LEU A 32 14.73 -17.47 -11.03
C LEU A 32 14.84 -18.79 -11.79
N ARG A 33 14.74 -18.72 -13.11
CA ARG A 33 14.75 -19.90 -14.00
C ARG A 33 15.77 -19.76 -15.12
N SER A 34 16.96 -19.21 -14.80
CA SER A 34 18.03 -19.19 -15.78
C SER A 34 18.58 -20.60 -16.03
N LYS A 35 19.18 -20.79 -17.18
CA LYS A 35 19.72 -22.09 -17.61
C LYS A 35 20.86 -22.52 -16.67
N GLU A 36 21.73 -21.59 -16.35
CA GLU A 36 22.91 -21.78 -15.50
C GLU A 36 22.51 -22.24 -14.08
N LEU A 37 21.48 -21.60 -13.47
CA LEU A 37 20.98 -22.00 -12.17
C LEU A 37 20.37 -23.41 -12.16
N LYS A 38 19.76 -23.81 -13.29
CA LYS A 38 19.22 -25.16 -13.42
C LYS A 38 20.30 -26.22 -13.61
N GLU A 39 21.35 -25.91 -14.34
CA GLU A 39 22.49 -26.83 -14.56
C GLU A 39 23.22 -27.15 -13.25
N LEU A 40 23.30 -26.19 -12.33
CA LEU A 40 23.92 -26.37 -11.02
C LEU A 40 22.91 -26.77 -9.92
N ASP A 41 21.63 -26.94 -10.25
CA ASP A 41 20.52 -27.20 -9.30
C ASP A 41 20.42 -26.15 -8.16
N ILE A 42 20.82 -24.91 -8.44
CA ILE A 42 20.78 -23.81 -7.49
C ILE A 42 19.44 -23.11 -7.56
N THR A 43 18.78 -22.94 -6.41
CA THR A 43 17.55 -22.16 -6.29
C THR A 43 17.85 -20.75 -5.85
N ARG A 44 17.43 -19.74 -6.65
CA ARG A 44 17.56 -18.32 -6.33
C ARG A 44 16.25 -17.55 -6.60
N TYR A 45 16.10 -16.43 -5.92
CA TYR A 45 14.87 -15.61 -5.92
C TYR A 45 15.15 -14.20 -6.42
N CYS A 46 14.17 -13.62 -7.08
CA CYS A 46 14.24 -12.26 -7.63
C CYS A 46 14.24 -11.20 -6.53
N VAL A 47 15.24 -10.33 -6.54
CA VAL A 47 15.42 -9.22 -5.57
C VAL A 47 14.87 -7.88 -6.07
N LYS A 48 14.19 -7.83 -7.22
CA LYS A 48 13.51 -6.62 -7.70
C LYS A 48 12.37 -6.28 -6.77
N THR A 49 12.05 -5.01 -6.63
CA THR A 49 10.90 -4.56 -5.82
C THR A 49 9.61 -5.21 -6.29
N GLN A 50 8.71 -5.55 -5.37
CA GLN A 50 7.37 -6.06 -5.68
C GLN A 50 6.64 -5.11 -6.63
N GLY A 51 5.92 -5.66 -7.61
CA GLY A 51 5.21 -4.88 -8.60
C GLY A 51 6.08 -4.01 -9.51
N MET A 52 7.42 -4.12 -9.48
CA MET A 52 8.30 -3.30 -10.30
C MET A 52 7.96 -3.43 -11.80
N GLY A 53 7.69 -2.27 -12.44
CA GLY A 53 7.31 -2.19 -13.86
C GLY A 53 5.86 -2.59 -14.14
N THR A 54 5.00 -2.63 -13.12
CA THR A 54 3.55 -2.85 -13.23
C THR A 54 2.78 -1.66 -12.67
N SER A 55 1.45 -1.65 -12.82
CA SER A 55 0.57 -0.63 -12.22
C SER A 55 0.36 -0.76 -10.72
N HIS A 56 0.86 -1.83 -10.10
CA HIS A 56 0.71 -2.15 -8.67
C HIS A 56 2.07 -2.25 -7.96
N LEU A 57 2.87 -1.20 -8.08
CA LEU A 57 4.17 -1.10 -7.41
C LEU A 57 4.02 -1.31 -5.89
N GLY A 58 4.87 -2.16 -5.33
CA GLY A 58 4.83 -2.54 -3.92
C GLY A 58 4.03 -3.81 -3.62
N GLU A 59 3.34 -4.39 -4.63
CA GLU A 59 2.55 -5.60 -4.44
C GLU A 59 2.86 -6.68 -5.49
N GLY A 60 2.93 -7.92 -5.03
CA GLY A 60 3.04 -9.10 -5.88
C GLY A 60 4.34 -9.19 -6.68
N ARG A 61 4.28 -9.80 -7.86
CA ARG A 61 5.47 -10.06 -8.69
C ARG A 61 5.83 -8.88 -9.58
N CYS A 62 7.11 -8.75 -9.93
CA CYS A 62 7.55 -7.76 -10.91
C CYS A 62 7.08 -8.13 -12.33
N LYS A 63 7.13 -7.17 -13.27
CA LYS A 63 6.72 -7.34 -14.66
C LYS A 63 7.35 -8.57 -15.32
N TRP A 64 8.64 -8.80 -15.11
CA TRP A 64 9.39 -9.92 -15.72
C TRP A 64 8.99 -11.30 -15.19
N HIS A 65 8.36 -11.35 -14.02
CA HIS A 65 7.88 -12.59 -13.40
C HIS A 65 6.34 -12.70 -13.41
N GLY A 66 5.72 -12.11 -14.42
CA GLY A 66 4.29 -12.23 -14.67
C GLY A 66 3.41 -11.28 -13.84
N GLY A 67 4.00 -10.25 -13.20
CA GLY A 67 3.23 -9.27 -12.43
C GLY A 67 2.17 -8.52 -13.24
N SER A 68 2.34 -8.41 -14.56
CA SER A 68 1.35 -7.78 -15.45
C SER A 68 0.25 -8.73 -15.93
N THR A 69 0.23 -10.00 -15.52
CA THR A 69 -0.86 -10.91 -15.90
C THR A 69 -2.16 -10.54 -15.18
N PRO A 70 -3.33 -10.73 -15.81
CA PRO A 70 -4.63 -10.37 -15.21
C PRO A 70 -4.85 -10.96 -13.81
N THR A 71 -4.39 -12.19 -13.59
CA THR A 71 -4.51 -12.84 -12.28
C THR A 71 -3.70 -12.14 -11.20
N HIS A 72 -2.45 -11.74 -11.51
CA HIS A 72 -1.60 -11.02 -10.54
C HIS A 72 -2.08 -9.60 -10.30
N VAL A 73 -2.57 -8.91 -11.35
CA VAL A 73 -3.17 -7.58 -11.21
C VAL A 73 -4.40 -7.64 -10.29
N LYS A 74 -5.31 -8.60 -10.54
CA LYS A 74 -6.49 -8.80 -9.66
C LYS A 74 -6.08 -9.09 -8.22
N GLY A 75 -5.10 -9.97 -8.00
CA GLY A 75 -4.59 -10.27 -6.67
C GLY A 75 -4.01 -9.04 -5.95
N ALA A 76 -3.21 -8.25 -6.64
CA ALA A 76 -2.64 -7.01 -6.10
C ALA A 76 -3.72 -5.98 -5.72
N VAL A 77 -4.72 -5.78 -6.60
CA VAL A 77 -5.86 -4.90 -6.31
C VAL A 77 -6.65 -5.37 -5.08
N GLN A 78 -6.87 -6.69 -4.95
CA GLN A 78 -7.55 -7.23 -3.76
C GLN A 78 -6.76 -6.99 -2.46
N VAL A 79 -5.43 -7.12 -2.49
CA VAL A 79 -4.58 -6.82 -1.32
C VAL A 79 -4.66 -5.34 -0.97
N GLN A 80 -4.57 -4.46 -1.97
CA GLN A 80 -4.68 -3.02 -1.78
C GLN A 80 -6.05 -2.64 -1.20
N MET A 81 -7.14 -3.14 -1.77
CA MET A 81 -8.50 -2.91 -1.24
C MET A 81 -8.66 -3.37 0.21
N LYS A 82 -8.10 -4.53 0.58
CA LYS A 82 -8.12 -5.01 1.97
C LYS A 82 -7.38 -4.06 2.92
N ARG A 83 -6.23 -3.53 2.51
CA ARG A 83 -5.47 -2.55 3.31
C ARG A 83 -6.24 -1.24 3.47
N GLU A 84 -6.78 -0.72 2.37
CA GLU A 84 -7.61 0.49 2.41
C GLU A 84 -8.83 0.30 3.30
N PHE A 85 -9.52 -0.85 3.18
CA PHE A 85 -10.65 -1.18 4.05
C PHE A 85 -10.25 -1.28 5.52
N ALA A 86 -9.12 -1.94 5.83
CA ALA A 86 -8.60 -2.02 7.20
C ALA A 86 -8.30 -0.62 7.77
N THR A 87 -7.66 0.25 6.98
CA THR A 87 -7.37 1.63 7.38
C THR A 87 -8.67 2.44 7.59
N LEU A 88 -9.68 2.24 6.74
CA LEU A 88 -10.97 2.88 6.90
C LEU A 88 -11.69 2.38 8.17
N THR A 89 -11.67 1.08 8.42
CA THR A 89 -12.26 0.48 9.63
C THR A 89 -11.57 0.99 10.89
N GLU A 90 -10.24 1.11 10.88
CA GLU A 90 -9.48 1.69 11.99
C GLU A 90 -9.88 3.15 12.28
N ARG A 91 -10.11 3.94 11.23
CA ARG A 91 -10.48 5.36 11.35
C ARG A 91 -11.94 5.60 11.68
N LEU A 92 -12.84 4.78 11.14
CA LEU A 92 -14.29 4.93 11.27
C LEU A 92 -14.90 4.05 12.36
N GLY A 93 -14.13 3.10 12.89
CA GLY A 93 -14.61 2.04 13.78
C GLY A 93 -15.25 0.87 13.02
N GLU A 94 -15.58 -0.19 13.74
CA GLU A 94 -16.26 -1.34 13.16
C GLU A 94 -17.66 -0.96 12.66
N PRO A 95 -18.10 -1.51 11.52
CA PRO A 95 -19.45 -1.25 11.02
C PRO A 95 -20.47 -1.73 12.07
N GLU A 96 -21.36 -0.83 12.45
CA GLU A 96 -22.46 -1.19 13.34
C GLU A 96 -23.39 -2.23 12.66
N PRO A 97 -23.96 -3.16 13.42
CA PRO A 97 -24.92 -4.13 12.88
C PRO A 97 -26.12 -3.41 12.26
N ILE A 98 -26.58 -3.91 11.12
CA ILE A 98 -27.76 -3.37 10.43
C ILE A 98 -28.97 -3.49 11.37
N ARG A 99 -29.57 -2.36 11.70
CA ARG A 99 -30.75 -2.24 12.55
C ARG A 99 -32.02 -2.14 11.68
N PRO A 100 -33.22 -2.34 12.26
CA PRO A 100 -34.47 -2.06 11.56
C PRO A 100 -34.47 -0.64 10.99
N PRO A 101 -35.05 -0.40 9.80
CA PRO A 101 -34.97 0.87 9.09
C PRO A 101 -35.44 2.10 9.94
N GLU A 102 -36.44 1.90 10.79
CA GLU A 102 -36.95 2.96 11.66
C GLU A 102 -35.91 3.37 12.71
N VAL A 103 -35.22 2.37 13.32
CA VAL A 103 -34.16 2.62 14.30
C VAL A 103 -32.97 3.27 13.63
N GLU A 104 -32.61 2.80 12.42
CA GLU A 104 -31.50 3.36 11.63
C GLU A 104 -31.75 4.83 11.28
N ALA A 105 -32.97 5.16 10.89
CA ALA A 105 -33.34 6.55 10.60
C ALA A 105 -33.19 7.48 11.82
N PHE A 106 -33.56 7.04 13.02
CA PHE A 106 -33.37 7.81 14.26
C PHE A 106 -31.90 7.98 14.62
N VAL A 107 -31.09 6.90 14.49
CA VAL A 107 -29.66 6.95 14.75
C VAL A 107 -28.96 7.89 13.76
N LEU A 108 -29.31 7.81 12.47
CA LEU A 108 -28.77 8.68 11.43
C LEU A 108 -29.15 10.16 11.69
N ALA A 109 -30.39 10.43 12.01
CA ALA A 109 -30.84 11.78 12.35
C ALA A 109 -30.07 12.35 13.56
N GLY A 110 -29.83 11.51 14.59
CA GLY A 110 -29.03 11.89 15.75
C GLY A 110 -27.56 12.22 15.38
N LYS A 111 -26.94 11.39 14.57
CA LYS A 111 -25.56 11.63 14.06
C LYS A 111 -25.49 12.90 13.21
N MET A 112 -26.46 13.13 12.33
CA MET A 112 -26.56 14.37 11.52
C MET A 112 -26.67 15.61 12.39
N LYS A 113 -27.48 15.58 13.45
CA LYS A 113 -27.58 16.68 14.39
C LYS A 113 -26.27 16.96 15.12
N GLN A 114 -25.57 15.92 15.56
CA GLN A 114 -24.24 16.08 16.18
C GLN A 114 -23.24 16.70 15.21
N TRP A 115 -23.22 16.26 13.96
CA TRP A 115 -22.32 16.81 12.94
C TRP A 115 -22.66 18.26 12.61
N SER A 116 -23.95 18.62 12.58
CA SER A 116 -24.36 20.01 12.40
C SER A 116 -23.80 20.91 13.50
N LEU A 117 -23.85 20.47 14.76
CA LEU A 117 -23.30 21.23 15.88
C LEU A 117 -21.79 21.39 15.79
N VAL A 118 -21.07 20.32 15.44
CA VAL A 118 -19.62 20.38 15.25
C VAL A 118 -19.23 21.30 14.09
N LEU A 119 -19.99 21.27 12.99
CA LEU A 119 -19.75 22.15 11.84
C LEU A 119 -20.03 23.62 12.20
N GLU A 120 -21.09 23.89 12.95
CA GLU A 120 -21.41 25.24 13.42
C GLU A 120 -20.30 25.79 14.32
N GLU A 121 -19.77 24.98 15.24
CA GLU A 121 -18.64 25.33 16.09
C GLU A 121 -17.40 25.66 15.25
N LYS A 122 -17.07 24.80 14.27
CA LYS A 122 -15.93 25.03 13.37
C LYS A 122 -16.10 26.25 12.48
N LEU A 123 -17.29 26.54 12.01
CA LEU A 123 -17.59 27.77 11.27
C LEU A 123 -17.40 29.02 12.13
N GLN A 124 -17.81 28.96 13.39
CA GLN A 124 -17.58 30.08 14.33
C GLN A 124 -16.09 30.29 14.59
N GLU A 125 -15.31 29.22 14.80
CA GLU A 125 -13.86 29.32 14.93
C GLU A 125 -13.20 29.96 13.69
N LEU A 126 -13.59 29.51 12.49
CA LEU A 126 -13.06 30.03 11.23
C LEU A 126 -13.44 31.50 11.01
N ASN A 127 -14.68 31.89 11.31
CA ASN A 127 -15.10 33.28 11.22
C ASN A 127 -14.32 34.16 12.19
N GLY A 128 -14.05 33.69 13.41
CA GLY A 128 -13.19 34.39 14.37
C GLY A 128 -11.77 34.59 13.84
N ILE A 129 -11.20 33.59 13.16
CA ILE A 129 -9.87 33.67 12.54
C ILE A 129 -9.88 34.66 11.37
N LEU A 130 -10.91 34.64 10.52
CA LEU A 130 -11.04 35.57 9.38
C LEU A 130 -11.15 37.03 9.85
N GLU A 131 -11.92 37.32 10.91
CA GLU A 131 -12.02 38.65 11.49
C GLU A 131 -10.70 39.16 12.06
N VAL A 132 -9.87 38.27 12.63
CA VAL A 132 -8.53 38.60 13.12
C VAL A 132 -7.57 38.90 11.96
N THR A 133 -7.62 38.08 10.89
CA THR A 133 -6.77 38.26 9.71
C THR A 133 -7.13 39.54 8.93
N ASP A 134 -8.41 39.89 8.82
CA ASP A 134 -8.84 41.14 8.19
C ASP A 134 -8.36 42.37 8.96
N LYS A 135 -8.41 42.34 10.27
CA LYS A 135 -7.90 43.45 11.13
C LYS A 135 -6.38 43.58 11.04
N THR A 136 -5.64 42.50 10.86
CA THR A 136 -4.16 42.52 10.75
C THR A 136 -3.67 42.74 9.31
N GLY A 137 -4.45 42.32 8.29
CA GLY A 137 -4.07 42.41 6.86
C GLY A 137 -4.18 43.84 6.30
N ILE A 138 -4.98 44.71 6.88
CA ILE A 138 -5.12 46.13 6.45
C ILE A 138 -3.95 46.99 6.90
N GLU A 139 -3.21 46.62 7.92
CA GLU A 139 -2.05 47.37 8.40
C GLU A 139 -0.78 47.20 7.60
N HIS A 140 -0.67 46.24 6.72
CA HIS A 140 0.55 45.94 5.94
C HIS A 140 0.50 46.33 4.46
N THR A 141 -0.53 47.04 4.00
CA THR A 141 -0.66 47.51 2.61
C THR A 141 -0.77 49.03 2.50
N ARG A 142 0.05 49.78 3.29
CA ARG A 142 0.30 51.22 3.06
C ARG A 142 1.77 51.52 3.06
#